data_8247605800dd17e50ad198418e43267d
#
_entry.id   8247605800dd17e50ad198418e43267d
#
_cell.length_a   1.000
_cell.length_b   1.000
_cell.length_c   1.000
_cell.angle_alpha   90.00
_cell.angle_beta   90.00
_cell.angle_gamma   90.00
#
_symmetry.space_group_name_H-M   'P 1'
#
loop_
_entity.id
_entity.type
_entity.pdbx_description
1 polymer ?
#
loop_
_entity_poly.entity_id
_entity_poly.type
_entity_poly.pdbx_seq_one_letter_code
_entity_poly.pdbx_strand_id
1 'polypeptide(L)'
;MFRWTDDMVRFMRDAAGFGSYQTELAGWICSQIPQARHVCDAGCGLGFLALQLAQRYPRVTAADISEQALDIAHAQAEEKRVSNLEIVQTDLLAYAPETRFDAMVFCLFGKMPEILPIAKRCCAGRIVVIKKAFTHHRFSMSRVPLRDEVTDRAADFLRERGVRFSLETREFEMGQPLRSLRDAV
;
A
#
# COMPACT_ATOMS: atom_id res chain seq x y z
N MET A 1 9.27 14.05 -4.99
CA MET A 1 7.94 13.47 -5.31
C MET A 1 8.18 12.31 -6.27
N PHE A 2 7.56 11.16 -6.03
CA PHE A 2 7.62 10.01 -6.95
C PHE A 2 6.83 10.34 -8.22
N ARG A 3 7.43 10.10 -9.38
CA ARG A 3 6.79 10.38 -10.68
C ARG A 3 6.48 9.06 -11.37
N TRP A 4 5.21 8.87 -11.68
CA TRP A 4 4.74 7.74 -12.47
C TRP A 4 5.06 7.96 -13.96
N THR A 5 5.65 6.98 -14.61
CA THR A 5 5.79 6.95 -16.08
C THR A 5 4.71 6.04 -16.66
N ASP A 6 4.40 6.21 -17.94
CA ASP A 6 3.40 5.38 -18.63
C ASP A 6 3.77 3.89 -18.57
N ASP A 7 5.06 3.57 -18.70
CA ASP A 7 5.53 2.20 -18.57
C ASP A 7 5.34 1.64 -17.15
N MET A 8 5.62 2.42 -16.12
CA MET A 8 5.37 1.99 -14.73
C MET A 8 3.88 1.72 -14.49
N VAL A 9 3.02 2.61 -14.96
CA VAL A 9 1.56 2.43 -14.87
C VAL A 9 1.14 1.17 -15.60
N ARG A 10 1.63 0.96 -16.83
CA ARG A 10 1.34 -0.22 -17.63
C ARG A 10 1.79 -1.50 -16.93
N PHE A 11 3.04 -1.55 -16.46
CA PHE A 11 3.57 -2.72 -15.75
C PHE A 11 2.77 -3.04 -14.49
N MET A 12 2.45 -2.04 -13.68
CA MET A 12 1.65 -2.23 -12.47
C MET A 12 0.24 -2.73 -12.78
N ARG A 13 -0.38 -2.22 -13.85
CA ARG A 13 -1.71 -2.67 -14.30
C ARG A 13 -1.67 -4.11 -14.79
N ASP A 14 -0.67 -4.45 -15.62
CA ASP A 14 -0.49 -5.80 -16.14
C ASP A 14 -0.23 -6.80 -15.00
N ALA A 15 0.62 -6.46 -14.04
CA ALA A 15 0.86 -7.28 -12.86
C ALA A 15 -0.40 -7.46 -11.97
N ALA A 16 -1.16 -6.37 -11.75
CA ALA A 16 -2.38 -6.43 -10.96
C ALA A 16 -3.49 -7.27 -11.62
N GLY A 17 -3.51 -7.35 -12.95
CA GLY A 17 -4.45 -8.17 -13.71
C GLY A 17 -4.02 -9.62 -13.93
N PHE A 18 -2.74 -9.95 -13.69
CA PHE A 18 -2.19 -11.27 -14.03
C PHE A 18 -2.38 -12.31 -12.94
N GLY A 19 -2.36 -11.94 -11.67
CA GLY A 19 -2.38 -12.87 -10.54
C GLY A 19 -3.32 -12.46 -9.42
N SER A 20 -3.26 -13.21 -8.33
CA SER A 20 -4.10 -13.03 -7.13
C SER A 20 -3.45 -12.16 -6.05
N TYR A 21 -2.24 -11.64 -6.29
CA TYR A 21 -1.46 -10.91 -5.29
C TYR A 21 -2.26 -9.88 -4.49
N GLN A 22 -2.95 -8.96 -5.19
CA GLN A 22 -3.71 -7.90 -4.54
C GLN A 22 -4.89 -8.45 -3.72
N THR A 23 -5.55 -9.48 -4.24
CA THR A 23 -6.70 -10.14 -3.58
C THR A 23 -6.27 -10.90 -2.33
N GLU A 24 -5.17 -11.65 -2.42
CA GLU A 24 -4.60 -12.40 -1.30
C GLU A 24 -4.07 -11.47 -0.22
N LEU A 25 -3.35 -10.42 -0.62
CA LEU A 25 -2.85 -9.40 0.29
C LEU A 25 -3.99 -8.72 1.06
N ALA A 26 -5.04 -8.29 0.35
CA ALA A 26 -6.21 -7.70 0.97
C ALA A 26 -6.93 -8.69 1.90
N GLY A 27 -7.02 -9.97 1.54
CA GLY A 27 -7.57 -11.04 2.39
C GLY A 27 -6.79 -11.20 3.69
N TRP A 28 -5.46 -11.20 3.60
CA TRP A 28 -4.61 -11.24 4.78
C TRP A 28 -4.76 -9.99 5.65
N ILE A 29 -4.75 -8.79 5.06
CA ILE A 29 -4.98 -7.53 5.80
C ILE A 29 -6.31 -7.60 6.55
N CYS A 30 -7.38 -8.10 5.93
CA CYS A 30 -8.69 -8.25 6.57
C CYS A 30 -8.63 -9.17 7.80
N SER A 31 -7.81 -10.21 7.78
CA SER A 31 -7.64 -11.08 8.94
C SER A 31 -6.95 -10.38 10.12
N GLN A 32 -6.16 -9.34 9.86
CA GLN A 32 -5.48 -8.55 10.89
C GLN A 32 -6.38 -7.46 11.50
N ILE A 33 -7.35 -6.96 10.75
CA ILE A 33 -8.24 -5.86 11.14
C ILE A 33 -9.73 -6.18 10.86
N PRO A 34 -10.23 -7.33 11.31
CA PRO A 34 -11.55 -7.85 10.89
C PRO A 34 -12.73 -6.99 11.34
N GLN A 35 -12.55 -6.14 12.35
CA GLN A 35 -13.64 -5.32 12.91
C GLN A 35 -13.63 -3.87 12.42
N ALA A 36 -12.67 -3.49 11.58
CA ALA A 36 -12.60 -2.16 11.01
C ALA A 36 -13.80 -1.93 10.08
N ARG A 37 -14.39 -0.76 10.12
CA ARG A 37 -15.49 -0.35 9.24
C ARG A 37 -15.03 0.71 8.23
N HIS A 38 -14.11 1.57 8.64
CA HIS A 38 -13.49 2.59 7.80
C HIS A 38 -11.98 2.40 7.78
N VAL A 39 -11.45 1.97 6.65
CA VAL A 39 -10.02 1.68 6.45
C VAL A 39 -9.41 2.70 5.51
N CYS A 40 -8.22 3.20 5.84
CA CYS A 40 -7.42 4.04 4.95
C CYS A 40 -6.26 3.25 4.34
N ASP A 41 -6.18 3.21 3.02
CA ASP A 41 -4.98 2.81 2.27
C ASP A 41 -4.10 4.05 2.08
N ALA A 42 -3.06 4.15 2.87
CA ALA A 42 -2.20 5.33 2.98
C ALA A 42 -0.99 5.22 2.04
N GLY A 43 -0.90 6.11 1.06
CA GLY A 43 0.03 6.01 -0.06
C GLY A 43 -0.44 4.96 -1.06
N CYS A 44 -1.71 5.05 -1.46
CA CYS A 44 -2.40 4.03 -2.26
C CYS A 44 -1.86 3.89 -3.70
N GLY A 45 -1.10 4.87 -4.19
CA GLY A 45 -0.63 4.91 -5.58
C GLY A 45 -1.78 4.75 -6.56
N LEU A 46 -1.68 3.75 -7.44
CA LEU A 46 -2.68 3.48 -8.48
C LEU A 46 -4.00 2.85 -7.97
N GLY A 47 -4.15 2.65 -6.65
CA GLY A 47 -5.39 2.21 -6.01
C GLY A 47 -5.71 0.72 -6.09
N PHE A 48 -4.82 -0.14 -6.60
CA PHE A 48 -5.10 -1.58 -6.76
C PHE A 48 -5.45 -2.26 -5.44
N LEU A 49 -4.73 -1.96 -4.36
CA LEU A 49 -5.03 -2.51 -3.03
C LEU A 49 -6.32 -1.92 -2.46
N ALA A 50 -6.50 -0.59 -2.57
CA ALA A 50 -7.70 0.09 -2.10
C ALA A 50 -8.98 -0.50 -2.71
N LEU A 51 -8.97 -0.83 -4.01
CA LEU A 51 -10.09 -1.48 -4.70
C LEU A 51 -10.39 -2.87 -4.12
N GLN A 52 -9.38 -3.64 -3.74
CA GLN A 52 -9.58 -4.95 -3.10
C GLN A 52 -10.08 -4.82 -1.66
N LEU A 53 -9.63 -3.79 -0.92
CA LEU A 53 -10.12 -3.49 0.41
C LEU A 53 -11.60 -3.05 0.36
N ALA A 54 -11.99 -2.26 -0.65
CA ALA A 54 -13.37 -1.81 -0.83
C ALA A 54 -14.37 -2.97 -1.06
N GLN A 55 -13.92 -4.12 -1.53
CA GLN A 55 -14.75 -5.33 -1.61
C GLN A 55 -15.01 -5.99 -0.26
N ARG A 56 -14.30 -5.59 0.79
CA ARG A 56 -14.28 -6.26 2.10
C ARG A 56 -14.71 -5.36 3.26
N TYR A 57 -14.59 -4.05 3.10
CA TYR A 57 -14.92 -3.08 4.14
C TYR A 57 -16.06 -2.17 3.73
N PRO A 58 -16.90 -1.74 4.66
CA PRO A 58 -18.02 -0.84 4.36
C PRO A 58 -17.59 0.51 3.79
N ARG A 59 -16.43 1.03 4.20
CA ARG A 59 -15.86 2.29 3.71
C ARG A 59 -14.34 2.19 3.62
N VAL A 60 -13.81 2.64 2.51
CA VAL A 60 -12.35 2.73 2.28
C VAL A 60 -12.00 4.13 1.81
N THR A 61 -10.93 4.70 2.34
CA THR A 61 -10.30 5.92 1.83
C THR A 61 -8.95 5.56 1.24
N ALA A 62 -8.74 5.87 -0.03
CA ALA A 62 -7.46 5.76 -0.73
C ALA A 62 -6.81 7.14 -0.76
N ALA A 63 -5.67 7.31 -0.10
CA ALA A 63 -5.00 8.59 0.03
C ALA A 63 -3.61 8.57 -0.59
N ASP A 64 -3.32 9.48 -1.50
CA ASP A 64 -1.99 9.67 -2.09
C ASP A 64 -1.77 11.17 -2.41
N ILE A 65 -0.52 11.55 -2.61
CA ILE A 65 -0.14 12.90 -3.01
C ILE A 65 -0.12 13.08 -4.53
N SER A 66 -0.05 11.98 -5.28
CA SER A 66 0.11 11.97 -6.73
C SER A 66 -1.25 12.04 -7.43
N GLU A 67 -1.59 13.21 -7.97
CA GLU A 67 -2.78 13.40 -8.80
C GLU A 67 -2.85 12.37 -9.94
N GLN A 68 -1.75 12.20 -10.70
CA GLN A 68 -1.67 11.23 -11.79
C GLN A 68 -2.02 9.79 -11.36
N ALA A 69 -1.59 9.37 -10.17
CA ALA A 69 -1.89 8.05 -9.65
C ALA A 69 -3.38 7.94 -9.26
N LEU A 70 -3.92 8.99 -8.67
CA LEU A 70 -5.31 9.04 -8.24
C LEU A 70 -6.30 9.11 -9.41
N ASP A 71 -5.95 9.76 -10.52
CA ASP A 71 -6.75 9.73 -11.75
C ASP A 71 -6.96 8.30 -12.24
N ILE A 72 -5.91 7.47 -12.15
CA ILE A 72 -5.97 6.06 -12.52
C ILE A 72 -6.83 5.27 -11.52
N ALA A 73 -6.68 5.57 -10.23
CA ALA A 73 -7.50 4.94 -9.19
C ALA A 73 -8.99 5.28 -9.37
N HIS A 74 -9.32 6.54 -9.70
CA HIS A 74 -10.68 6.99 -10.02
C HIS A 74 -11.24 6.22 -11.23
N ALA A 75 -10.52 6.19 -12.35
CA ALA A 75 -10.96 5.49 -13.54
C ALA A 75 -11.24 4.00 -13.28
N GLN A 76 -10.40 3.35 -12.48
CA GLN A 76 -10.60 1.95 -12.09
C GLN A 76 -11.81 1.75 -11.14
N ALA A 77 -12.04 2.69 -10.20
CA ALA A 77 -13.18 2.63 -9.30
C ALA A 77 -14.50 2.79 -10.07
N GLU A 78 -14.55 3.70 -11.04
CA GLU A 78 -15.68 3.90 -11.94
C GLU A 78 -15.94 2.67 -12.81
N GLU A 79 -14.92 2.13 -13.48
CA GLU A 79 -15.01 0.93 -14.31
C GLU A 79 -15.59 -0.26 -13.53
N LYS A 80 -15.14 -0.43 -12.28
CA LYS A 80 -15.58 -1.52 -11.39
C LYS A 80 -16.84 -1.17 -10.59
N ARG A 81 -17.41 0.02 -10.76
CA ARG A 81 -18.59 0.52 -10.05
C ARG A 81 -18.46 0.42 -8.52
N VAL A 82 -17.30 0.76 -7.99
CA VAL A 82 -17.03 0.75 -6.55
C VAL A 82 -17.54 2.05 -5.93
N SER A 83 -18.56 1.96 -5.08
CA SER A 83 -19.25 3.13 -4.51
C SER A 83 -18.83 3.49 -3.08
N ASN A 84 -18.09 2.61 -2.41
CA ASN A 84 -17.65 2.76 -1.02
C ASN A 84 -16.15 3.09 -0.88
N LEU A 85 -15.52 3.54 -1.97
CA LEU A 85 -14.15 3.99 -2.04
C LEU A 85 -14.11 5.51 -2.23
N GLU A 86 -13.58 6.21 -1.23
CA GLU A 86 -13.27 7.63 -1.29
C GLU A 86 -11.80 7.81 -1.69
N ILE A 87 -11.52 8.61 -2.70
CA ILE A 87 -10.17 8.86 -3.19
C ILE A 87 -9.79 10.30 -2.85
N VAL A 88 -8.69 10.48 -2.11
CA VAL A 88 -8.30 11.76 -1.53
C VAL A 88 -6.87 12.10 -1.94
N GLN A 89 -6.72 13.23 -2.65
CA GLN A 89 -5.40 13.80 -2.91
C GLN A 89 -4.93 14.57 -1.68
N THR A 90 -3.87 14.10 -1.04
CA THR A 90 -3.35 14.75 0.15
C THR A 90 -1.89 14.40 0.44
N ASP A 91 -1.18 15.34 1.09
CA ASP A 91 0.08 15.02 1.76
C ASP A 91 -0.22 14.40 3.13
N LEU A 92 0.01 13.10 3.26
CA LEU A 92 -0.21 12.37 4.49
C LEU A 92 0.59 12.92 5.69
N LEU A 93 1.70 13.61 5.45
CA LEU A 93 2.49 14.23 6.53
C LEU A 93 1.72 15.37 7.21
N ALA A 94 0.88 16.09 6.46
CA ALA A 94 0.06 17.19 6.95
C ALA A 94 -1.43 16.82 7.13
N TYR A 95 -1.87 15.70 6.55
CA TYR A 95 -3.27 15.30 6.54
C TYR A 95 -3.84 15.03 7.93
N ALA A 96 -5.01 15.59 8.20
CA ALA A 96 -5.80 15.32 9.40
C ALA A 96 -7.26 15.12 8.99
N PRO A 97 -7.78 13.89 9.02
CA PRO A 97 -9.19 13.64 8.68
C PRO A 97 -10.11 14.17 9.78
N GLU A 98 -11.32 14.59 9.42
CA GLU A 98 -12.35 15.00 10.39
C GLU A 98 -12.67 13.90 11.39
N THR A 99 -12.74 12.68 10.91
CA THR A 99 -12.93 11.48 11.73
C THR A 99 -11.77 10.52 11.51
N ARG A 100 -11.15 10.07 12.60
CA ARG A 100 -10.04 9.12 12.54
C ARG A 100 -10.50 7.78 11.99
N PHE A 101 -9.65 7.15 11.20
CA PHE A 101 -9.90 5.83 10.63
C PHE A 101 -9.90 4.74 11.71
N ASP A 102 -10.70 3.70 11.55
CA ASP A 102 -10.67 2.52 12.42
C ASP A 102 -9.37 1.74 12.22
N ALA A 103 -8.86 1.72 10.99
CA ALA A 103 -7.56 1.14 10.67
C ALA A 103 -6.88 1.87 9.53
N MET A 104 -5.55 1.82 9.50
CA MET A 104 -4.74 2.31 8.38
C MET A 104 -3.80 1.23 7.88
N VAL A 105 -3.65 1.16 6.57
CA VAL A 105 -2.73 0.27 5.86
C VAL A 105 -1.67 1.12 5.18
N PHE A 106 -0.40 0.79 5.42
CA PHE A 106 0.76 1.39 4.78
C PHE A 106 1.48 0.29 3.99
N CYS A 107 1.12 0.15 2.72
CA CYS A 107 1.66 -0.90 1.86
C CYS A 107 2.83 -0.36 1.05
N LEU A 108 4.05 -0.77 1.39
CA LEU A 108 5.30 -0.34 0.74
C LEU A 108 5.49 1.20 0.71
N PHE A 109 4.76 1.91 1.54
CA PHE A 109 4.78 3.36 1.67
C PHE A 109 5.56 3.81 2.92
N GLY A 110 6.26 4.95 2.81
CA GLY A 110 6.84 5.71 3.91
C GLY A 110 7.91 4.97 4.72
N LYS A 111 8.50 5.68 5.66
CA LYS A 111 9.41 5.15 6.68
C LYS A 111 8.74 5.18 8.04
N MET A 112 9.16 4.33 8.97
CA MET A 112 8.54 4.27 10.31
C MET A 112 8.51 5.61 11.05
N PRO A 113 9.56 6.46 10.96
CA PRO A 113 9.53 7.82 11.52
C PRO A 113 8.41 8.71 10.96
N GLU A 114 7.97 8.48 9.73
CA GLU A 114 6.87 9.20 9.07
C GLU A 114 5.52 8.53 9.37
N ILE A 115 5.46 7.20 9.26
CA ILE A 115 4.24 6.42 9.46
C ILE A 115 3.67 6.60 10.88
N LEU A 116 4.53 6.56 11.90
CA LEU A 116 4.07 6.58 13.28
C LEU A 116 3.35 7.89 13.66
N PRO A 117 3.84 9.09 13.33
CA PRO A 117 3.11 10.35 13.53
C PRO A 117 1.80 10.41 12.74
N ILE A 118 1.81 9.98 11.47
CA ILE A 118 0.59 9.91 10.63
C ILE A 118 -0.45 9.03 11.32
N ALA A 119 -0.07 7.82 11.69
CA ALA A 119 -0.97 6.88 12.33
C ALA A 119 -1.53 7.39 13.66
N LYS A 120 -0.72 8.01 14.50
CA LYS A 120 -1.17 8.63 15.76
C LYS A 120 -2.20 9.72 15.54
N ARG A 121 -2.07 10.50 14.49
CA ARG A 121 -2.99 11.59 14.15
C ARG A 121 -4.26 11.09 13.49
N CYS A 122 -4.16 10.15 12.54
CA CYS A 122 -5.23 9.78 11.64
C CYS A 122 -5.96 8.48 12.00
N CYS A 123 -5.38 7.59 12.83
CA CYS A 123 -5.94 6.29 13.15
C CYS A 123 -6.37 6.20 14.62
N ALA A 124 -7.56 5.65 14.87
CA ALA A 124 -8.06 5.38 16.22
C ALA A 124 -7.79 3.94 16.68
N GLY A 125 -7.62 3.03 15.73
CA GLY A 125 -7.46 1.60 16.00
C GLY A 125 -6.10 1.04 15.57
N ARG A 126 -6.14 -0.01 14.75
CA ARG A 126 -4.94 -0.74 14.33
C ARG A 126 -4.31 -0.19 13.07
N ILE A 127 -3.00 -0.31 12.98
CA ILE A 127 -2.24 -0.06 11.75
C ILE A 127 -1.62 -1.36 11.24
N VAL A 128 -1.65 -1.54 9.93
CA VAL A 128 -0.94 -2.61 9.21
C VAL A 128 0.14 -1.97 8.37
N VAL A 129 1.39 -2.35 8.60
CA VAL A 129 2.53 -1.83 7.82
C VAL A 129 3.17 -2.99 7.08
N ILE A 130 3.22 -2.89 5.77
CA ILE A 130 3.78 -3.92 4.90
C ILE A 130 5.11 -3.42 4.35
N LYS A 131 6.15 -4.18 4.60
CA LYS A 131 7.52 -3.92 4.14
C LYS A 131 8.07 -5.13 3.41
N LYS A 132 9.04 -4.91 2.54
CA LYS A 132 9.77 -6.00 1.89
C LYS A 132 10.64 -6.72 2.91
N ALA A 133 10.59 -8.06 2.92
CA ALA A 133 11.40 -8.89 3.82
C ALA A 133 12.79 -9.23 3.25
N PHE A 134 13.19 -8.65 2.11
CA PHE A 134 14.48 -8.90 1.47
C PHE A 134 15.28 -7.62 1.31
N THR A 135 16.60 -7.75 1.40
CA THR A 135 17.56 -6.63 1.35
C THR A 135 18.08 -6.32 -0.05
N HIS A 136 17.83 -7.19 -1.02
CA HIS A 136 18.34 -7.06 -2.39
C HIS A 136 17.21 -7.31 -3.40
N HIS A 137 17.30 -6.68 -4.56
CA HIS A 137 16.36 -6.94 -5.65
C HIS A 137 16.48 -8.38 -6.15
N ARG A 138 15.40 -9.17 -6.11
CA ARG A 138 15.40 -10.57 -6.58
C ARG A 138 15.48 -10.69 -8.10
N PHE A 139 15.08 -9.65 -8.84
CA PHE A 139 15.01 -9.64 -10.31
C PHE A 139 16.20 -8.93 -10.97
N SER A 140 17.14 -8.40 -10.20
CA SER A 140 18.33 -7.74 -10.73
C SER A 140 19.54 -8.64 -10.57
N MET A 141 20.30 -8.81 -11.65
CA MET A 141 21.62 -9.44 -11.60
C MET A 141 22.63 -8.60 -10.79
N SER A 142 22.37 -7.30 -10.62
CA SER A 142 23.13 -6.44 -9.74
C SER A 142 22.66 -6.59 -8.30
N ARG A 143 23.58 -6.88 -7.38
CA ARG A 143 23.32 -6.89 -5.93
C ARG A 143 23.21 -5.45 -5.40
N VAL A 144 22.36 -4.64 -6.02
CA VAL A 144 22.08 -3.29 -5.52
C VAL A 144 21.28 -3.42 -4.23
N PRO A 145 21.82 -2.98 -3.08
CA PRO A 145 21.07 -3.02 -1.85
C PRO A 145 19.82 -2.11 -1.97
N LEU A 146 18.68 -2.59 -1.50
CA LEU A 146 17.51 -1.73 -1.36
C LEU A 146 17.84 -0.64 -0.34
N ARG A 147 17.82 0.61 -0.78
CA ARG A 147 18.13 1.77 0.07
C ARG A 147 17.04 2.03 1.12
N ASP A 148 15.86 1.45 0.94
CA ASP A 148 14.71 1.69 1.79
C ASP A 148 14.62 0.69 2.95
N GLU A 149 13.88 1.08 3.97
CA GLU A 149 13.75 0.33 5.22
C GLU A 149 13.29 -1.09 5.00
N VAL A 150 14.17 -2.00 5.26
CA VAL A 150 13.83 -3.41 5.43
C VAL A 150 13.07 -3.61 6.75
N THR A 151 12.35 -4.71 6.82
CA THR A 151 11.51 -5.09 7.96
C THR A 151 12.23 -5.01 9.30
N ASP A 152 13.51 -5.41 9.36
CA ASP A 152 14.30 -5.40 10.61
C ASP A 152 14.47 -4.00 11.17
N ARG A 153 14.81 -3.01 10.34
CA ARG A 153 14.92 -1.61 10.77
C ARG A 153 13.60 -1.04 11.27
N ALA A 154 12.50 -1.44 10.64
CA ALA A 154 11.16 -1.02 11.08
C ALA A 154 10.83 -1.62 12.45
N ALA A 155 11.14 -2.88 12.66
CA ALA A 155 10.92 -3.57 13.93
C ALA A 155 11.78 -2.96 15.06
N ASP A 156 13.07 -2.70 14.79
CA ASP A 156 13.98 -2.09 15.77
C ASP A 156 13.52 -0.69 16.15
N PHE A 157 13.11 0.13 15.18
CA PHE A 157 12.53 1.46 15.43
C PHE A 157 11.33 1.42 16.38
N LEU A 158 10.46 0.43 16.23
CA LEU A 158 9.27 0.26 17.08
C LEU A 158 9.66 -0.22 18.48
N ARG A 159 10.62 -1.17 18.59
CA ARG A 159 11.14 -1.68 19.88
C ARG A 159 11.77 -0.56 20.71
N GLU A 160 12.64 0.24 20.11
CA GLU A 160 13.31 1.38 20.76
C GLU A 160 12.32 2.40 21.34
N ARG A 161 11.10 2.48 20.79
CA ARG A 161 10.04 3.40 21.23
C ARG A 161 8.98 2.76 22.10
N GLY A 162 9.17 1.51 22.49
CA GLY A 162 8.23 0.77 23.33
C GLY A 162 6.85 0.56 22.68
N VAL A 163 6.77 0.60 21.33
CA VAL A 163 5.53 0.35 20.61
C VAL A 163 5.27 -1.15 20.56
N ARG A 164 4.11 -1.59 21.01
CA ARG A 164 3.70 -3.00 20.90
C ARG A 164 3.29 -3.29 19.47
N PHE A 165 3.84 -4.34 18.89
CA PHE A 165 3.51 -4.82 17.55
C PHE A 165 3.65 -6.35 17.46
N SER A 166 3.02 -6.94 16.47
CA SER A 166 3.29 -8.29 15.98
C SER A 166 4.04 -8.20 14.67
N LEU A 167 4.98 -9.11 14.42
CA LEU A 167 5.70 -9.24 13.16
C LEU A 167 5.41 -10.60 12.56
N GLU A 168 4.98 -10.60 11.31
CA GLU A 168 4.68 -11.79 10.54
C GLU A 168 5.33 -11.67 9.16
N THR A 169 5.95 -12.73 8.68
CA THR A 169 6.49 -12.82 7.33
C THR A 169 5.60 -13.74 6.51
N ARG A 170 5.20 -13.26 5.32
CA ARG A 170 4.43 -14.03 4.36
C ARG A 170 5.01 -13.91 2.98
N GLU A 171 4.85 -14.96 2.20
CA GLU A 171 5.18 -14.96 0.78
C GLU A 171 3.90 -14.84 -0.04
N PHE A 172 3.93 -13.95 -1.01
CA PHE A 172 2.88 -13.75 -2.00
C PHE A 172 3.50 -13.88 -3.38
N GLU A 173 2.81 -14.59 -4.26
CA GLU A 173 3.23 -14.67 -5.65
C GLU A 173 2.81 -13.40 -6.40
N MET A 174 3.80 -12.70 -6.96
CA MET A 174 3.57 -11.53 -7.79
C MET A 174 4.18 -11.78 -9.17
N GLY A 175 3.32 -12.03 -10.15
CA GLY A 175 3.72 -12.18 -11.55
C GLY A 175 3.81 -10.84 -12.26
N GLN A 176 4.76 -10.73 -13.19
CA GLN A 176 4.90 -9.60 -14.09
C GLN A 176 4.84 -10.10 -15.53
N PRO A 177 3.67 -10.05 -16.20
CA PRO A 177 3.59 -10.38 -17.61
C PRO A 177 4.33 -9.35 -18.45
N LEU A 178 5.14 -9.83 -19.38
CA LEU A 178 5.87 -9.00 -20.32
C LEU A 178 5.21 -9.13 -21.70
N ARG A 179 4.94 -8.01 -22.36
CA ARG A 179 4.27 -7.99 -23.68
C ARG A 179 5.25 -8.15 -24.85
N SER A 180 6.55 -7.89 -24.57
CA SER A 180 7.61 -7.98 -25.57
C SER A 180 8.97 -8.22 -24.90
N LEU A 181 9.98 -8.60 -25.70
CA LEU A 181 11.36 -8.71 -25.23
C LEU A 181 11.95 -7.37 -24.73
N ARG A 182 11.41 -6.24 -25.19
CA ARG A 182 11.83 -4.91 -24.72
C ARG A 182 11.39 -4.65 -23.28
N ASP A 183 10.34 -5.29 -22.81
CA ASP A 183 9.88 -5.17 -21.43
C ASP A 183 10.80 -5.93 -20.45
N ALA A 184 11.69 -6.79 -20.96
CA ALA A 184 12.56 -7.64 -20.16
C ALA A 184 13.99 -7.06 -19.98
N VAL A 185 14.29 -5.86 -20.56
CA VAL A 185 15.65 -5.28 -20.59
C VAL A 185 15.77 -4.06 -19.68
#